data_425c145b369808fa6d7173bc2da0a9b8
#
_entry.id   425c145b369808fa6d7173bc2da0a9b8
#
_cell.length_a   1.000
_cell.length_b   1.000
_cell.length_c   1.000
_cell.angle_alpha   90.00
_cell.angle_beta   90.00
_cell.angle_gamma   90.00
#
_symmetry.space_group_name_H-M   'P 1'
#
loop_
_entity.id
_entity.type
_entity.pdbx_description
1 polymer ?
#
loop_
_entity_poly.entity_id
_entity_poly.type
_entity_poly.pdbx_seq_one_letter_code
_entity_poly.pdbx_strand_id
1 'polypeptide(L)'
;MKRILSVILLLVLMLSLSACGEKSAEAAVTTDQGTDAEKAQGTNVTETTAMKEESAETEANAPAVYFTADISPSGLQKVYEALNWTPRGKLAVKVSTGEPPASNYLRAELIGPLVQSLDGTIVECNTAYGGSRSSSVMHRQVAEDHGFTSFAEFDLMDEDGETEWPVTGGKRIDKAIVGSHAENYSDWLILSHFKGHAMAGFGGAIKNVAIGMSSPSGKVYVHSAGTRTTGSIMHSDQDAWLEAMGEMVTAVRDHVGQEHIVYINVMNRLSVDCDCDGHPAEPDIHDIGILASTDPVALDQACCDLVYQAEGNKALLKRIERQDGLHTLEYAEQIGLGSRTYTLINVND
;
A
#
# COMPACT_ATOMS: atom_id res chain seq x y z
N MET A 1 -51.27 19.60 21.66
CA MET A 1 -52.05 19.78 20.44
C MET A 1 -51.19 19.34 19.28
N LYS A 2 -51.33 18.09 18.79
CA LYS A 2 -52.09 17.69 17.58
C LYS A 2 -51.58 18.47 16.36
N ARG A 3 -50.97 17.92 15.30
CA ARG A 3 -51.36 16.82 14.35
C ARG A 3 -50.14 16.58 13.44
N ILE A 4 -49.63 15.41 13.12
CA ILE A 4 -50.09 14.28 12.28
C ILE A 4 -50.16 14.61 10.76
N LEU A 5 -49.63 13.68 10.00
CA LEU A 5 -49.83 13.27 8.59
C LEU A 5 -48.80 13.80 7.57
N SER A 6 -48.33 13.06 6.59
CA SER A 6 -48.60 11.70 6.08
C SER A 6 -47.57 11.35 5.01
N VAL A 7 -47.25 10.10 4.96
CA VAL A 7 -46.77 9.20 3.91
C VAL A 7 -47.33 9.49 2.51
N ILE A 8 -46.51 9.43 1.46
CA ILE A 8 -46.92 8.91 0.13
C ILE A 8 -45.79 8.06 -0.46
N LEU A 9 -46.08 6.79 -0.53
CA LEU A 9 -45.45 5.71 -1.28
C LEU A 9 -45.93 5.77 -2.73
N LEU A 10 -45.03 5.73 -3.71
CA LEU A 10 -45.44 5.41 -5.09
C LEU A 10 -44.46 4.40 -5.69
N LEU A 11 -44.95 3.17 -5.76
CA LEU A 11 -44.47 2.04 -6.53
C LEU A 11 -44.89 2.24 -8.00
N VAL A 12 -43.96 2.14 -8.95
CA VAL A 12 -44.32 1.84 -10.34
C VAL A 12 -43.46 0.71 -10.85
N LEU A 13 -44.14 -0.44 -10.95
CA LEU A 13 -43.73 -1.66 -11.63
C LEU A 13 -44.18 -1.54 -13.11
N MET A 14 -43.27 -1.73 -14.06
CA MET A 14 -43.68 -2.12 -15.43
C MET A 14 -42.71 -3.19 -15.95
N LEU A 15 -43.28 -4.38 -16.08
CA LEU A 15 -42.82 -5.48 -16.93
C LEU A 15 -43.05 -5.14 -18.41
N SER A 16 -42.16 -5.56 -19.29
CA SER A 16 -42.56 -6.06 -20.61
C SER A 16 -41.50 -7.06 -21.13
N LEU A 17 -42.04 -8.25 -21.39
CA LEU A 17 -41.43 -9.40 -22.06
C LEU A 17 -41.42 -9.21 -23.59
N SER A 18 -40.61 -10.06 -24.23
CA SER A 18 -40.71 -10.70 -25.55
C SER A 18 -39.58 -10.37 -26.50
N ALA A 19 -39.03 -11.24 -27.28
CA ALA A 19 -38.99 -12.68 -27.48
C ALA A 19 -38.10 -12.92 -28.70
N CYS A 20 -37.43 -14.07 -28.70
CA CYS A 20 -36.99 -14.93 -29.83
C CYS A 20 -36.53 -14.36 -31.17
N GLY A 21 -35.41 -14.94 -31.63
CA GLY A 21 -35.03 -14.97 -33.05
C GLY A 21 -33.72 -15.71 -33.30
N GLU A 22 -33.78 -17.07 -33.26
CA GLU A 22 -32.77 -17.94 -33.87
C GLU A 22 -32.70 -17.74 -35.37
N LYS A 23 -31.50 -17.72 -35.95
CA LYS A 23 -31.26 -18.25 -37.31
C LYS A 23 -29.84 -18.76 -37.44
N SER A 24 -29.74 -20.07 -37.50
CA SER A 24 -28.66 -20.87 -38.05
C SER A 24 -28.50 -20.64 -39.55
N ALA A 25 -27.25 -20.62 -40.03
CA ALA A 25 -26.92 -20.95 -41.43
C ALA A 25 -25.62 -21.70 -41.49
N GLU A 26 -25.71 -22.98 -41.78
CA GLU A 26 -24.64 -23.87 -42.36
C GLU A 26 -24.37 -23.47 -43.80
N ALA A 27 -23.13 -23.65 -44.23
CA ALA A 27 -22.65 -24.15 -45.53
C ALA A 27 -21.21 -23.63 -45.74
N ALA A 28 -20.21 -24.29 -46.29
CA ALA A 28 -20.02 -25.62 -46.88
C ALA A 28 -18.51 -25.81 -46.98
N VAL A 29 -18.10 -27.03 -46.91
CA VAL A 29 -16.74 -27.57 -47.15
C VAL A 29 -16.38 -27.46 -48.63
N THR A 30 -15.18 -26.96 -48.95
CA THR A 30 -14.45 -27.39 -50.18
C THR A 30 -13.00 -27.64 -49.83
N THR A 31 -12.63 -28.90 -50.03
CA THR A 31 -11.28 -29.41 -50.07
C THR A 31 -10.58 -28.96 -51.34
N ASP A 32 -9.33 -28.47 -51.21
CA ASP A 32 -8.36 -28.65 -52.27
C ASP A 32 -6.99 -29.01 -51.69
N GLN A 33 -6.39 -30.10 -52.22
CA GLN A 33 -5.08 -30.61 -51.91
C GLN A 33 -4.05 -29.99 -52.87
N GLY A 34 -2.97 -29.47 -52.29
CA GLY A 34 -1.78 -29.07 -53.09
C GLY A 34 -0.54 -29.09 -52.19
N THR A 35 0.26 -30.11 -52.42
CA THR A 35 1.60 -30.34 -51.90
C THR A 35 2.54 -29.14 -52.06
N ASP A 36 3.30 -28.79 -51.00
CA ASP A 36 4.76 -28.67 -51.10
C ASP A 36 5.38 -28.55 -49.70
N ALA A 37 6.18 -29.57 -49.38
CA ALA A 37 7.08 -29.55 -48.22
C ALA A 37 8.40 -28.88 -48.64
N GLU A 38 8.85 -27.88 -47.89
CA GLU A 38 10.27 -27.75 -47.48
C GLU A 38 10.57 -26.47 -46.70
N LYS A 39 11.33 -26.66 -45.59
CA LYS A 39 12.13 -25.68 -44.85
C LYS A 39 11.42 -24.64 -43.98
N ALA A 40 11.20 -24.97 -42.70
CA ALA A 40 11.35 -24.07 -41.58
C ALA A 40 11.81 -24.82 -40.31
N GLN A 41 13.07 -25.20 -40.27
CA GLN A 41 13.79 -25.57 -39.04
C GLN A 41 14.92 -24.56 -38.85
N GLY A 42 14.81 -23.66 -37.89
CA GLY A 42 15.93 -22.80 -37.52
C GLY A 42 15.66 -21.49 -36.78
N THR A 43 14.54 -21.34 -36.06
CA THR A 43 14.36 -20.10 -35.27
C THR A 43 13.77 -20.28 -33.87
N ASN A 44 13.39 -21.47 -33.46
CA ASN A 44 12.68 -21.67 -32.19
C ASN A 44 13.56 -22.04 -30.98
N VAL A 45 14.86 -22.30 -31.17
CA VAL A 45 15.74 -22.70 -30.03
C VAL A 45 16.43 -21.50 -29.40
N THR A 46 16.72 -20.45 -30.17
CA THR A 46 17.42 -19.25 -29.66
C THR A 46 16.51 -18.36 -28.86
N GLU A 47 15.25 -18.19 -29.24
CA GLU A 47 14.27 -17.41 -28.47
C GLU A 47 13.88 -18.08 -27.15
N THR A 48 13.73 -19.40 -27.14
CA THR A 48 13.38 -20.16 -25.91
C THR A 48 14.54 -20.18 -24.91
N THR A 49 15.79 -20.12 -25.37
CA THR A 49 16.98 -20.08 -24.51
C THR A 49 17.17 -18.67 -23.95
N ALA A 50 17.01 -17.64 -24.76
CA ALA A 50 17.08 -16.24 -24.32
C ALA A 50 15.99 -15.90 -23.29
N MET A 51 14.74 -16.33 -23.50
CA MET A 51 13.66 -16.15 -22.54
C MET A 51 13.88 -16.91 -21.22
N LYS A 52 14.52 -18.08 -21.25
CA LYS A 52 14.89 -18.83 -20.04
C LYS A 52 16.08 -18.22 -19.31
N GLU A 53 17.05 -17.69 -20.02
CA GLU A 53 18.20 -17.00 -19.43
C GLU A 53 17.77 -15.66 -18.84
N GLU A 54 16.91 -14.89 -19.51
CA GLU A 54 16.36 -13.62 -18.99
C GLU A 54 15.46 -13.83 -17.76
N SER A 55 14.65 -14.91 -17.72
CA SER A 55 13.87 -15.25 -16.53
C SER A 55 14.75 -15.73 -15.36
N ALA A 56 15.83 -16.45 -15.61
CA ALA A 56 16.76 -16.91 -14.58
C ALA A 56 17.63 -15.76 -14.02
N GLU A 57 18.03 -14.80 -14.85
CA GLU A 57 18.73 -13.59 -14.40
C GLU A 57 17.81 -12.67 -13.61
N THR A 58 16.54 -12.57 -13.96
CA THR A 58 15.53 -11.78 -13.24
C THR A 58 15.26 -12.37 -11.85
N GLU A 59 15.16 -13.70 -11.74
CA GLU A 59 15.01 -14.37 -10.44
C GLU A 59 16.27 -14.26 -9.57
N ALA A 60 17.47 -14.30 -10.15
CA ALA A 60 18.74 -14.20 -9.42
C ALA A 60 18.98 -12.80 -8.83
N ASN A 61 18.37 -11.76 -9.40
CA ASN A 61 18.49 -10.37 -8.95
C ASN A 61 17.23 -9.83 -8.24
N ALA A 62 16.24 -10.69 -7.97
CA ALA A 62 15.00 -10.29 -7.32
C ALA A 62 15.25 -9.76 -5.90
N PRO A 63 14.60 -8.65 -5.49
CA PRO A 63 14.72 -8.12 -4.15
C PRO A 63 14.39 -9.15 -3.08
N ALA A 64 15.16 -9.16 -2.00
CA ALA A 64 14.88 -10.00 -0.84
C ALA A 64 13.72 -9.42 -0.02
N VAL A 65 12.79 -10.28 0.36
CA VAL A 65 11.75 -10.00 1.35
C VAL A 65 11.97 -10.98 2.52
N TYR A 66 12.37 -10.47 3.65
CA TYR A 66 12.61 -11.25 4.87
C TYR A 66 11.30 -11.44 5.61
N PHE A 67 11.04 -12.66 6.09
CA PHE A 67 9.78 -13.05 6.71
C PHE A 67 9.98 -13.79 8.02
N THR A 68 9.13 -13.53 8.99
CA THR A 68 8.92 -14.36 10.18
C THR A 68 7.44 -14.47 10.51
N ALA A 69 6.99 -15.64 10.95
CA ALA A 69 5.66 -15.80 11.54
C ALA A 69 5.58 -15.35 13.01
N ASP A 70 6.72 -15.05 13.65
CA ASP A 70 6.80 -14.56 15.03
C ASP A 70 6.45 -13.06 15.10
N ILE A 71 5.19 -12.76 15.47
CA ILE A 71 4.73 -11.38 15.69
C ILE A 71 4.99 -10.97 17.14
N SER A 72 6.26 -10.81 17.43
CA SER A 72 6.76 -10.34 18.73
C SER A 72 7.85 -9.28 18.53
N PRO A 73 8.26 -8.55 19.59
CA PRO A 73 9.42 -7.66 19.50
C PRO A 73 10.69 -8.37 18.99
N SER A 74 10.87 -9.64 19.36
CA SER A 74 12.00 -10.47 18.89
C SER A 74 11.89 -10.77 17.40
N GLY A 75 10.69 -11.13 16.89
CA GLY A 75 10.45 -11.36 15.47
C GLY A 75 10.66 -10.10 14.64
N LEU A 76 10.18 -8.95 15.15
CA LEU A 76 10.39 -7.65 14.52
C LEU A 76 11.88 -7.29 14.43
N GLN A 77 12.63 -7.53 15.51
CA GLN A 77 14.08 -7.32 15.55
C GLN A 77 14.80 -8.21 14.52
N LYS A 78 14.44 -9.49 14.40
CA LYS A 78 15.07 -10.43 13.46
C LYS A 78 14.90 -10.01 12.00
N VAL A 79 13.71 -9.60 11.57
CA VAL A 79 13.50 -9.16 10.17
C VAL A 79 14.21 -7.84 9.91
N TYR A 80 14.31 -6.94 10.89
CA TYR A 80 15.10 -5.72 10.78
C TYR A 80 16.58 -6.04 10.63
N GLU A 81 17.14 -6.92 11.46
CA GLU A 81 18.55 -7.33 11.39
C GLU A 81 18.89 -8.00 10.05
N ALA A 82 17.95 -8.77 9.48
CA ALA A 82 18.13 -9.42 8.18
C ALA A 82 18.27 -8.41 7.02
N LEU A 83 17.75 -7.18 7.15
CA LEU A 83 17.96 -6.12 6.17
C LEU A 83 19.44 -5.70 6.06
N ASN A 84 20.27 -6.02 7.06
CA ASN A 84 21.66 -5.58 7.14
C ASN A 84 21.83 -4.07 6.90
N TRP A 85 20.88 -3.30 7.42
CA TRP A 85 20.82 -1.85 7.30
C TRP A 85 20.91 -1.19 8.67
N THR A 86 21.57 -0.05 8.72
CA THR A 86 21.73 0.74 9.95
C THR A 86 21.59 2.22 9.60
N PRO A 87 20.82 3.01 10.37
CA PRO A 87 20.72 4.44 10.15
C PRO A 87 22.09 5.11 10.34
N ARG A 88 22.38 6.08 9.50
CA ARG A 88 23.64 6.83 9.49
C ARG A 88 23.51 8.21 10.12
N GLY A 89 22.28 8.66 10.34
CA GLY A 89 21.96 9.95 10.94
C GLY A 89 20.67 9.90 11.73
N LYS A 90 19.92 11.00 11.78
CA LYS A 90 18.66 11.08 12.52
C LYS A 90 17.59 10.21 11.85
N LEU A 91 17.08 9.23 12.61
CA LEU A 91 16.13 8.24 12.11
C LEU A 91 14.69 8.68 12.36
N ALA A 92 13.90 8.78 11.30
CA ALA A 92 12.44 8.81 11.35
C ALA A 92 11.86 7.40 11.28
N VAL A 93 10.98 7.07 12.21
CA VAL A 93 10.19 5.83 12.15
C VAL A 93 8.74 6.20 11.82
N LYS A 94 8.34 5.97 10.56
CA LYS A 94 7.02 6.32 10.07
C LYS A 94 6.02 5.24 10.39
N VAL A 95 5.04 5.57 11.23
CA VAL A 95 3.93 4.70 11.62
C VAL A 95 2.58 5.32 11.29
N SER A 96 1.49 4.61 11.56
CA SER A 96 0.14 5.18 11.73
C SER A 96 -0.24 5.07 13.20
N THR A 97 -0.51 6.19 13.84
CA THR A 97 -0.91 6.25 15.25
C THR A 97 -2.31 5.68 15.51
N GLY A 98 -3.12 5.55 14.46
CA GLY A 98 -4.47 4.97 14.54
C GLY A 98 -5.53 5.96 15.04
N GLU A 99 -6.75 5.82 14.55
CA GLU A 99 -7.89 6.62 15.00
C GLU A 99 -8.52 5.97 16.24
N PRO A 100 -8.73 6.70 17.34
CA PRO A 100 -9.42 6.14 18.50
C PRO A 100 -10.92 5.88 18.19
N PRO A 101 -11.65 5.04 18.97
CA PRO A 101 -11.15 4.41 20.20
C PRO A 101 -10.54 3.02 20.01
N ALA A 102 -10.72 2.35 18.85
CA ALA A 102 -10.44 0.91 18.75
C ALA A 102 -9.74 0.48 17.47
N SER A 103 -9.09 1.39 16.75
CA SER A 103 -8.35 1.02 15.53
C SER A 103 -7.23 -0.02 15.80
N ASN A 104 -6.83 -0.73 14.74
CA ASN A 104 -5.89 -1.84 14.80
C ASN A 104 -4.41 -1.43 14.67
N TYR A 105 -4.05 -0.19 14.98
CA TYR A 105 -2.68 0.32 14.89
C TYR A 105 -1.65 -0.58 15.60
N LEU A 106 -0.39 -0.50 15.19
CA LEU A 106 0.72 -1.24 15.80
C LEU A 106 0.93 -0.79 17.25
N ARG A 107 0.86 -1.73 18.18
CA ARG A 107 0.94 -1.44 19.61
C ARG A 107 2.35 -1.10 20.05
N ALA A 108 2.46 -0.18 21.03
CA ALA A 108 3.71 0.28 21.61
C ALA A 108 4.59 -0.88 22.10
N GLU A 109 3.98 -1.90 22.70
CA GLU A 109 4.68 -3.08 23.22
C GLU A 109 5.38 -3.90 22.13
N LEU A 110 4.84 -3.89 20.90
CA LEU A 110 5.42 -4.60 19.78
C LEU A 110 6.60 -3.83 19.16
N ILE A 111 6.41 -2.55 18.91
CA ILE A 111 7.38 -1.77 18.11
C ILE A 111 8.39 -1.00 18.96
N GLY A 112 8.02 -0.66 20.21
CA GLY A 112 8.84 0.17 21.10
C GLY A 112 10.27 -0.32 21.29
N PRO A 113 10.51 -1.61 21.57
CA PRO A 113 11.88 -2.12 21.76
C PRO A 113 12.79 -1.88 20.54
N LEU A 114 12.29 -2.10 19.31
CA LEU A 114 13.06 -1.82 18.09
C LEU A 114 13.34 -0.32 17.95
N VAL A 115 12.30 0.53 18.07
CA VAL A 115 12.44 1.98 17.91
C VAL A 115 13.44 2.55 18.91
N GLN A 116 13.37 2.12 20.18
CA GLN A 116 14.31 2.54 21.22
C GLN A 116 15.76 2.09 20.92
N SER A 117 15.93 0.84 20.43
CA SER A 117 17.27 0.33 20.11
C SER A 117 17.96 1.10 18.99
N LEU A 118 17.16 1.78 18.14
CA LEU A 118 17.63 2.55 16.99
C LEU A 118 17.69 4.06 17.28
N ASP A 119 17.32 4.52 18.48
CA ASP A 119 17.17 5.94 18.84
C ASP A 119 16.27 6.68 17.83
N GLY A 120 15.18 6.02 17.40
CA GLY A 120 14.28 6.50 16.36
C GLY A 120 13.22 7.46 16.91
N THR A 121 12.89 8.48 16.14
CA THR A 121 11.75 9.38 16.40
C THR A 121 10.52 8.85 15.64
N ILE A 122 9.40 8.67 16.33
CA ILE A 122 8.12 8.35 15.68
C ILE A 122 7.62 9.58 14.93
N VAL A 123 7.31 9.43 13.66
CA VAL A 123 6.84 10.54 12.82
C VAL A 123 5.50 10.24 12.15
N GLU A 124 4.66 11.27 12.04
CA GLU A 124 3.41 11.25 11.28
C GLU A 124 3.04 12.65 10.77
N CYS A 125 2.00 12.76 9.94
CA CYS A 125 1.35 14.01 9.56
C CYS A 125 -0.13 13.97 9.90
N ASN A 126 -0.72 15.13 10.16
CA ASN A 126 -2.14 15.28 10.40
C ASN A 126 -2.98 14.74 9.24
N THR A 127 -4.21 14.31 9.54
CA THR A 127 -5.14 13.80 8.52
C THR A 127 -5.84 14.95 7.78
N ALA A 128 -6.26 14.68 6.55
CA ALA A 128 -7.03 15.63 5.73
C ALA A 128 -8.56 15.41 5.83
N TYR A 129 -9.00 14.57 6.75
CA TYR A 129 -10.40 14.35 7.10
C TYR A 129 -10.65 14.70 8.57
N GLY A 130 -11.91 14.93 8.95
CA GLY A 130 -12.27 15.13 10.36
C GLY A 130 -12.00 13.90 11.19
N GLY A 131 -11.58 14.08 12.44
CA GLY A 131 -11.24 13.00 13.36
C GLY A 131 -10.26 13.49 14.41
N SER A 132 -9.80 12.58 15.26
CA SER A 132 -8.91 12.91 16.39
C SER A 132 -7.47 13.22 15.96
N ARG A 133 -7.13 12.99 14.70
CA ARG A 133 -5.81 13.27 14.13
C ARG A 133 -5.82 14.40 13.09
N SER A 134 -6.86 15.23 13.10
CA SER A 134 -7.01 16.34 12.14
C SER A 134 -6.36 17.66 12.60
N SER A 135 -5.83 17.72 13.81
CA SER A 135 -5.08 18.88 14.32
C SER A 135 -3.92 18.40 15.19
N SER A 136 -2.82 19.15 15.22
CA SER A 136 -1.61 18.76 15.95
C SER A 136 -1.86 18.53 17.44
N VAL A 137 -2.68 19.35 18.09
CA VAL A 137 -3.02 19.20 19.51
C VAL A 137 -3.74 17.87 19.78
N MET A 138 -4.75 17.55 18.97
CA MET A 138 -5.52 16.30 19.13
C MET A 138 -4.68 15.08 18.73
N HIS A 139 -3.89 15.18 17.67
CA HIS A 139 -3.06 14.10 17.19
C HIS A 139 -1.94 13.74 18.18
N ARG A 140 -1.32 14.73 18.82
CA ARG A 140 -0.37 14.50 19.92
C ARG A 140 -1.02 13.76 21.09
N GLN A 141 -2.26 14.12 21.44
CA GLN A 141 -3.01 13.41 22.50
C GLN A 141 -3.28 11.95 22.08
N VAL A 142 -3.65 11.70 20.81
CA VAL A 142 -3.81 10.31 20.31
C VAL A 142 -2.49 9.54 20.42
N ALA A 143 -1.36 10.13 20.06
CA ALA A 143 -0.07 9.47 20.17
C ALA A 143 0.29 9.16 21.63
N GLU A 144 -0.04 10.02 22.57
CA GLU A 144 0.13 9.80 24.02
C GLU A 144 -0.79 8.69 24.52
N ASP A 145 -2.10 8.77 24.21
CA ASP A 145 -3.11 7.78 24.65
C ASP A 145 -2.82 6.38 24.10
N HIS A 146 -2.24 6.30 22.92
CA HIS A 146 -1.84 5.05 22.27
C HIS A 146 -0.42 4.58 22.67
N GLY A 147 0.26 5.31 23.55
CA GLY A 147 1.52 4.91 24.17
C GLY A 147 2.78 5.19 23.35
N PHE A 148 2.71 5.86 22.19
CA PHE A 148 3.89 6.12 21.36
C PHE A 148 4.91 7.02 22.06
N THR A 149 4.46 8.00 22.82
CA THR A 149 5.33 8.93 23.57
C THR A 149 6.01 8.31 24.79
N SER A 150 5.61 7.09 25.16
CA SER A 150 6.21 6.38 26.32
C SER A 150 7.59 5.77 26.00
N PHE A 151 7.94 5.60 24.72
CA PHE A 151 9.16 4.91 24.33
C PHE A 151 10.00 5.68 23.30
N ALA A 152 9.49 6.71 22.66
CA ALA A 152 10.21 7.53 21.68
C ALA A 152 9.71 8.97 21.66
N GLU A 153 10.49 9.87 21.08
CA GLU A 153 10.00 11.17 20.68
C GLU A 153 8.93 11.02 19.59
N PHE A 154 7.94 11.90 19.61
CA PHE A 154 6.87 11.95 18.61
C PHE A 154 6.86 13.31 17.91
N ASP A 155 7.02 13.28 16.59
CA ASP A 155 7.06 14.47 15.75
C ASP A 155 5.92 14.45 14.71
N LEU A 156 5.11 15.51 14.71
CA LEU A 156 4.15 15.80 13.66
C LEU A 156 4.84 16.64 12.59
N MET A 157 5.22 16.00 11.50
CA MET A 157 6.07 16.60 10.47
C MET A 157 5.47 17.83 9.80
N ASP A 158 4.16 17.97 9.81
CA ASP A 158 3.40 19.08 9.23
C ASP A 158 2.97 20.16 10.25
N GLU A 159 3.43 20.10 11.51
CA GLU A 159 3.03 21.05 12.55
C GLU A 159 3.47 22.49 12.24
N ASP A 160 4.65 22.66 11.68
CA ASP A 160 5.23 23.97 11.34
C ASP A 160 5.11 24.28 9.82
N GLY A 161 4.35 23.47 9.07
CA GLY A 161 4.11 23.69 7.65
C GLY A 161 4.46 22.49 6.77
N GLU A 162 4.66 22.77 5.49
CA GLU A 162 4.91 21.76 4.47
C GLU A 162 6.05 22.16 3.55
N THR A 163 6.68 21.16 2.90
CA THR A 163 7.68 21.34 1.87
C THR A 163 7.30 20.53 0.63
N GLU A 164 7.87 20.89 -0.51
CA GLU A 164 7.57 20.24 -1.79
C GLU A 164 8.82 19.60 -2.35
N TRP A 165 8.73 18.31 -2.69
CA TRP A 165 9.78 17.57 -3.39
C TRP A 165 9.34 17.27 -4.82
N PRO A 166 10.17 17.47 -5.85
CA PRO A 166 9.78 17.27 -7.24
C PRO A 166 9.53 15.78 -7.55
N VAL A 167 8.52 15.50 -8.35
CA VAL A 167 8.29 14.18 -8.95
C VAL A 167 8.86 14.19 -10.37
N THR A 168 9.95 13.46 -10.59
CA THR A 168 10.57 13.38 -11.92
C THR A 168 9.80 12.41 -12.80
N GLY A 169 9.27 12.88 -13.92
CA GLY A 169 8.55 12.06 -14.90
C GLY A 169 7.15 11.62 -14.46
N GLY A 170 6.60 12.24 -13.43
CA GLY A 170 5.25 11.95 -12.96
C GLY A 170 4.19 12.21 -14.03
N LYS A 171 3.22 11.32 -14.11
CA LYS A 171 2.06 11.40 -15.02
C LYS A 171 0.84 11.99 -14.31
N ARG A 172 0.75 11.79 -13.00
CA ARG A 172 -0.39 12.17 -12.16
C ARG A 172 -0.11 13.35 -11.26
N ILE A 173 1.10 13.40 -10.69
CA ILE A 173 1.54 14.48 -9.81
C ILE A 173 2.92 14.98 -10.24
N ASP A 174 3.19 16.26 -10.04
CA ASP A 174 4.47 16.89 -10.36
C ASP A 174 5.34 17.14 -9.11
N LYS A 175 4.76 16.94 -7.94
CA LYS A 175 5.42 17.14 -6.64
C LYS A 175 4.83 16.26 -5.54
N ALA A 176 5.66 15.93 -4.55
CA ALA A 176 5.26 15.41 -3.26
C ALA A 176 5.16 16.58 -2.27
N ILE A 177 4.01 16.72 -1.59
CA ILE A 177 3.82 17.76 -0.57
C ILE A 177 3.84 17.07 0.80
N VAL A 178 4.95 17.17 1.49
CA VAL A 178 5.22 16.50 2.77
C VAL A 178 5.25 17.48 3.92
N GLY A 179 5.17 16.99 5.16
CA GLY A 179 5.39 17.83 6.34
C GLY A 179 6.81 18.40 6.35
N SER A 180 6.96 19.69 6.70
CA SER A 180 8.26 20.40 6.62
C SER A 180 9.35 19.78 7.49
N HIS A 181 8.99 19.11 8.60
CA HIS A 181 9.96 18.42 9.46
C HIS A 181 10.56 17.18 8.83
N ALA A 182 10.05 16.69 7.69
CA ALA A 182 10.69 15.59 6.95
C ALA A 182 12.15 15.91 6.58
N GLU A 183 12.48 17.18 6.38
CA GLU A 183 13.85 17.67 6.13
C GLU A 183 14.82 17.49 7.32
N ASN A 184 14.30 17.22 8.52
CA ASN A 184 15.11 17.03 9.73
C ASN A 184 15.68 15.62 9.85
N TYR A 185 15.29 14.70 8.97
CA TYR A 185 15.65 13.28 9.05
C TYR A 185 16.43 12.86 7.82
N SER A 186 17.50 12.10 8.05
CA SER A 186 18.34 11.56 6.98
C SER A 186 18.06 10.09 6.68
N ASP A 187 17.49 9.36 7.65
CA ASP A 187 17.24 7.93 7.52
C ASP A 187 15.81 7.59 7.93
N TRP A 188 15.21 6.58 7.25
CA TRP A 188 13.78 6.29 7.36
C TRP A 188 13.51 4.80 7.55
N LEU A 189 12.80 4.46 8.59
CA LEU A 189 12.15 3.17 8.76
C LEU A 189 10.64 3.34 8.55
N ILE A 190 10.11 2.83 7.46
CA ILE A 190 8.67 2.81 7.20
C ILE A 190 8.10 1.55 7.85
N LEU A 191 7.52 1.71 9.04
CA LEU A 191 6.98 0.62 9.84
C LEU A 191 5.46 0.63 9.73
N SER A 192 4.93 -0.28 8.93
CA SER A 192 3.54 -0.28 8.51
C SER A 192 2.76 -1.42 9.14
N HIS A 193 1.55 -1.14 9.58
CA HIS A 193 0.53 -2.17 9.77
C HIS A 193 -0.06 -2.49 8.40
N PHE A 194 0.06 -3.74 7.93
CA PHE A 194 -0.59 -4.18 6.69
C PHE A 194 -2.04 -4.59 6.96
N LYS A 195 -2.98 -4.13 6.16
CA LYS A 195 -4.43 -4.34 6.34
C LYS A 195 -5.21 -3.95 5.10
N GLY A 196 -6.53 -4.17 5.13
CA GLY A 196 -7.45 -3.62 4.13
C GLY A 196 -7.54 -2.10 4.18
N HIS A 197 -8.03 -1.52 3.09
CA HIS A 197 -8.32 -0.09 3.01
C HIS A 197 -9.54 0.18 2.11
N ALA A 198 -10.45 1.04 2.57
CA ALA A 198 -11.72 1.29 1.91
C ALA A 198 -11.58 1.81 0.46
N MET A 199 -10.53 2.57 0.18
CA MET A 199 -10.30 3.19 -1.14
C MET A 199 -9.16 2.50 -1.91
N ALA A 200 -8.03 2.12 -1.26
CA ALA A 200 -6.85 1.57 -1.93
C ALA A 200 -6.85 0.03 -2.05
N GLY A 201 -7.90 -0.66 -1.56
CA GLY A 201 -7.88 -2.11 -1.47
C GLY A 201 -7.11 -2.61 -0.25
N PHE A 202 -5.85 -2.26 -0.13
CA PHE A 202 -4.99 -2.53 1.02
C PHE A 202 -4.16 -1.30 1.41
N GLY A 203 -3.51 -1.36 2.55
CA GLY A 203 -2.52 -0.39 3.00
C GLY A 203 -1.30 -1.10 3.57
N GLY A 204 -0.16 -0.86 2.96
CA GLY A 204 1.17 -1.34 3.34
C GLY A 204 2.20 -0.22 3.30
N ALA A 205 3.44 -0.54 2.93
CA ALA A 205 4.55 0.38 2.89
C ALA A 205 4.32 1.55 1.92
N ILE A 206 3.88 1.26 0.68
CA ILE A 206 3.62 2.31 -0.33
C ILE A 206 2.61 3.32 0.20
N LYS A 207 1.47 2.85 0.74
CA LYS A 207 0.45 3.76 1.27
C LYS A 207 0.92 4.52 2.52
N ASN A 208 1.72 3.89 3.39
CA ASN A 208 2.26 4.55 4.59
C ASN A 208 3.19 5.71 4.22
N VAL A 209 3.99 5.57 3.17
CA VAL A 209 4.77 6.68 2.61
C VAL A 209 3.85 7.68 1.93
N ALA A 210 3.11 7.25 0.89
CA ALA A 210 2.38 8.15 0.00
C ALA A 210 1.39 9.06 0.73
N ILE A 211 0.63 8.49 1.66
CA ILE A 211 -0.39 9.23 2.42
C ILE A 211 0.12 9.65 3.79
N GLY A 212 0.93 8.80 4.43
CA GLY A 212 1.39 9.04 5.78
C GLY A 212 2.41 10.17 5.90
N MET A 213 3.32 10.35 4.93
CA MET A 213 4.29 11.46 4.91
C MET A 213 3.73 12.76 4.31
N SER A 214 2.64 12.66 3.53
CA SER A 214 1.97 13.85 2.99
C SER A 214 1.39 14.72 4.09
N SER A 215 1.54 16.05 3.97
CA SER A 215 0.76 17.03 4.75
C SER A 215 -0.74 16.91 4.44
N PRO A 216 -1.65 17.56 5.16
CA PRO A 216 -3.07 17.57 4.81
C PRO A 216 -3.35 18.01 3.37
N SER A 217 -2.65 19.03 2.87
CA SER A 217 -2.76 19.47 1.47
C SER A 217 -2.18 18.44 0.51
N GLY A 218 -1.06 17.81 0.85
CA GLY A 218 -0.45 16.74 0.11
C GLY A 218 -1.34 15.50 0.02
N LYS A 219 -2.03 15.13 1.11
CA LYS A 219 -3.02 14.05 1.08
C LYS A 219 -4.13 14.33 0.07
N VAL A 220 -4.67 15.55 0.06
CA VAL A 220 -5.69 15.95 -0.93
C VAL A 220 -5.11 15.92 -2.35
N TYR A 221 -3.86 16.36 -2.52
CA TYR A 221 -3.17 16.38 -3.81
C TYR A 221 -2.99 14.97 -4.40
N VAL A 222 -2.48 14.03 -3.61
CA VAL A 222 -2.33 12.62 -4.03
C VAL A 222 -3.71 12.00 -4.31
N HIS A 223 -4.69 12.15 -3.41
CA HIS A 223 -6.03 11.58 -3.61
C HIS A 223 -6.75 12.15 -4.84
N SER A 224 -6.43 13.35 -5.25
CA SER A 224 -7.02 13.99 -6.43
C SER A 224 -6.18 13.81 -7.69
N ALA A 225 -5.12 12.98 -7.65
CA ALA A 225 -4.17 12.81 -8.74
C ALA A 225 -3.69 14.16 -9.29
N GLY A 226 -3.21 15.03 -8.40
CA GLY A 226 -2.59 16.29 -8.75
C GLY A 226 -3.53 17.46 -9.06
N THR A 227 -4.85 17.27 -8.96
CA THR A 227 -5.79 18.32 -9.43
C THR A 227 -6.14 19.38 -8.40
N ARG A 228 -5.92 19.14 -7.10
CA ARG A 228 -6.24 20.08 -6.02
C ARG A 228 -5.45 19.77 -4.75
N THR A 229 -5.26 20.78 -3.90
CA THR A 229 -4.59 20.70 -2.59
C THR A 229 -5.52 20.96 -1.42
N THR A 230 -6.78 21.25 -1.68
CA THR A 230 -7.80 21.56 -0.66
C THR A 230 -9.12 20.86 -0.96
N GLY A 231 -9.96 20.71 0.06
CA GLY A 231 -11.30 20.13 -0.05
C GLY A 231 -11.34 18.63 0.24
N SER A 232 -12.16 17.89 -0.49
CA SER A 232 -12.40 16.46 -0.22
C SER A 232 -11.22 15.58 -0.60
N ILE A 233 -10.95 14.54 0.21
CA ILE A 233 -10.04 13.44 -0.13
C ILE A 233 -10.67 12.38 -1.03
N MET A 234 -11.94 12.53 -1.41
CA MET A 234 -12.57 11.57 -2.33
C MET A 234 -11.99 11.76 -3.73
N HIS A 235 -11.49 10.69 -4.32
CA HIS A 235 -11.01 10.64 -5.69
C HIS A 235 -12.16 10.45 -6.68
N SER A 236 -11.97 10.85 -7.92
CA SER A 236 -12.91 10.67 -9.02
C SER A 236 -12.48 9.60 -10.03
N ASP A 237 -11.21 9.22 -9.99
CA ASP A 237 -10.57 8.24 -10.86
C ASP A 237 -9.71 7.33 -9.99
N GLN A 238 -10.07 6.04 -9.94
CA GLN A 238 -9.44 5.05 -9.07
C GLN A 238 -7.99 4.81 -9.48
N ASP A 239 -7.75 4.55 -10.76
CA ASP A 239 -6.42 4.22 -11.27
C ASP A 239 -5.48 5.40 -11.13
N ALA A 240 -5.94 6.61 -11.48
CA ALA A 240 -5.14 7.81 -11.35
C ALA A 240 -4.69 8.09 -9.91
N TRP A 241 -5.55 7.80 -8.93
CA TRP A 241 -5.20 7.93 -7.52
C TRP A 241 -4.19 6.86 -7.07
N LEU A 242 -4.37 5.60 -7.48
CA LEU A 242 -3.45 4.51 -7.18
C LEU A 242 -2.06 4.76 -7.81
N GLU A 243 -2.02 5.26 -9.05
CA GLU A 243 -0.80 5.68 -9.73
C GLU A 243 -0.10 6.86 -9.02
N ALA A 244 -0.87 7.85 -8.57
CA ALA A 244 -0.33 8.99 -7.83
C ALA A 244 0.35 8.59 -6.52
N MET A 245 -0.10 7.51 -5.86
CA MET A 245 0.60 6.97 -4.69
C MET A 245 1.98 6.42 -5.05
N GLY A 246 2.12 5.70 -6.16
CA GLY A 246 3.42 5.22 -6.65
C GLY A 246 4.38 6.38 -6.97
N GLU A 247 3.90 7.41 -7.65
CA GLU A 247 4.69 8.60 -7.97
C GLU A 247 5.13 9.37 -6.71
N MET A 248 4.26 9.47 -5.71
CA MET A 248 4.59 10.09 -4.43
C MET A 248 5.74 9.36 -3.72
N VAL A 249 5.71 8.01 -3.70
CA VAL A 249 6.78 7.21 -3.08
C VAL A 249 8.08 7.33 -3.86
N THR A 250 8.00 7.41 -5.19
CA THR A 250 9.18 7.64 -6.04
C THR A 250 9.85 8.97 -5.69
N ALA A 251 9.08 10.05 -5.54
CA ALA A 251 9.62 11.35 -5.13
C ALA A 251 10.30 11.29 -3.75
N VAL A 252 9.68 10.60 -2.78
CA VAL A 252 10.27 10.42 -1.45
C VAL A 252 11.59 9.65 -1.54
N ARG A 253 11.62 8.51 -2.25
CA ARG A 253 12.83 7.72 -2.46
C ARG A 253 13.95 8.52 -3.12
N ASP A 254 13.61 9.27 -4.16
CA ASP A 254 14.59 10.05 -4.94
C ASP A 254 15.15 11.23 -4.14
N HIS A 255 14.36 11.82 -3.25
CA HIS A 255 14.80 12.90 -2.36
C HIS A 255 15.67 12.38 -1.20
N VAL A 256 15.23 11.30 -0.54
CA VAL A 256 15.88 10.73 0.64
C VAL A 256 17.12 9.92 0.24
N GLY A 257 17.09 9.22 -0.89
CA GLY A 257 18.06 8.21 -1.31
C GLY A 257 17.62 6.81 -0.90
N GLN A 258 17.68 5.87 -1.86
CA GLN A 258 17.22 4.49 -1.66
C GLN A 258 17.95 3.78 -0.50
N GLU A 259 19.21 4.07 -0.27
CA GLU A 259 20.02 3.50 0.79
C GLU A 259 19.67 4.03 2.19
N HIS A 260 18.86 5.07 2.27
CA HIS A 260 18.45 5.74 3.51
C HIS A 260 17.03 5.37 3.94
N ILE A 261 16.36 4.46 3.22
CA ILE A 261 14.97 4.09 3.51
C ILE A 261 14.79 2.58 3.47
N VAL A 262 14.17 2.03 4.51
CA VAL A 262 13.80 0.60 4.60
C VAL A 262 12.36 0.45 5.05
N TYR A 263 11.76 -0.70 4.76
CA TYR A 263 10.35 -0.93 4.92
C TYR A 263 10.08 -2.21 5.71
N ILE A 264 9.15 -2.14 6.64
CA ILE A 264 8.63 -3.30 7.39
C ILE A 264 7.10 -3.25 7.38
N ASN A 265 6.47 -4.36 7.04
CA ASN A 265 5.03 -4.58 7.15
C ASN A 265 4.74 -5.61 8.23
N VAL A 266 3.87 -5.27 9.18
CA VAL A 266 3.35 -6.20 10.19
C VAL A 266 1.94 -6.63 9.78
N MET A 267 1.77 -7.94 9.57
CA MET A 267 0.53 -8.56 9.10
C MET A 267 -0.21 -9.22 10.27
N ASN A 268 -0.66 -8.40 11.21
CA ASN A 268 -1.49 -8.81 12.33
C ASN A 268 -2.82 -8.07 12.33
N ARG A 269 -3.85 -8.63 12.95
CA ARG A 269 -5.18 -8.01 13.03
C ARG A 269 -5.66 -7.49 11.67
N LEU A 270 -5.60 -8.35 10.67
CA LEU A 270 -5.79 -8.08 9.24
C LEU A 270 -7.25 -7.76 8.88
N SER A 271 -7.76 -6.65 9.41
CA SER A 271 -9.09 -6.16 9.10
C SER A 271 -9.20 -5.69 7.65
N VAL A 272 -10.41 -5.70 7.09
CA VAL A 272 -10.74 -5.05 5.82
C VAL A 272 -10.70 -3.53 5.90
N ASP A 273 -10.69 -2.98 7.12
CA ASP A 273 -10.67 -1.55 7.39
C ASP A 273 -9.29 -1.12 7.90
N CYS A 274 -8.93 0.13 7.65
CA CYS A 274 -7.62 0.63 8.01
C CYS A 274 -7.61 1.29 9.40
N ASP A 275 -6.40 1.61 9.90
CA ASP A 275 -6.21 2.31 11.17
C ASP A 275 -6.80 3.73 11.20
N CYS A 276 -7.35 4.21 10.08
CA CYS A 276 -8.12 5.45 10.01
C CYS A 276 -9.60 5.28 10.41
N ASP A 277 -10.02 4.04 10.71
CA ASP A 277 -11.33 3.73 11.25
C ASP A 277 -11.19 3.41 12.75
N GLY A 278 -11.90 4.15 13.60
CA GLY A 278 -11.92 3.91 15.04
C GLY A 278 -12.76 2.70 15.47
N HIS A 279 -13.48 2.08 14.53
CA HIS A 279 -14.33 0.90 14.76
C HIS A 279 -14.19 -0.09 13.59
N PRO A 280 -12.97 -0.59 13.32
CA PRO A 280 -12.76 -1.50 12.20
C PRO A 280 -13.50 -2.81 12.39
N ALA A 281 -13.89 -3.44 11.27
CA ALA A 281 -14.43 -4.79 11.29
C ALA A 281 -13.44 -5.78 11.90
N GLU A 282 -13.95 -6.79 12.61
CA GLU A 282 -13.11 -7.89 13.09
C GLU A 282 -12.49 -8.62 11.89
N PRO A 283 -11.19 -8.99 11.98
CA PRO A 283 -10.53 -9.79 10.95
C PRO A 283 -11.19 -11.17 10.80
N ASP A 284 -11.36 -11.62 9.56
CA ASP A 284 -11.76 -12.98 9.21
C ASP A 284 -10.56 -13.87 8.81
N ILE A 285 -9.38 -13.31 8.77
CA ILE A 285 -8.10 -13.93 8.44
C ILE A 285 -7.18 -13.88 9.66
N HIS A 286 -6.42 -14.95 9.88
CA HIS A 286 -5.44 -15.02 10.97
C HIS A 286 -4.24 -14.10 10.72
N ASP A 287 -3.56 -13.75 11.81
CA ASP A 287 -2.27 -13.07 11.76
C ASP A 287 -1.26 -13.92 10.96
N ILE A 288 -0.47 -13.28 10.11
CA ILE A 288 0.43 -13.98 9.17
C ILE A 288 1.89 -13.88 9.61
N GLY A 289 2.36 -12.67 9.93
CA GLY A 289 3.76 -12.48 10.28
C GLY A 289 4.26 -11.05 10.10
N ILE A 290 5.57 -10.91 10.06
CA ILE A 290 6.27 -9.65 9.84
C ILE A 290 7.19 -9.83 8.63
N LEU A 291 7.15 -8.86 7.71
CA LEU A 291 8.00 -8.84 6.52
C LEU A 291 8.83 -7.56 6.47
N ALA A 292 10.04 -7.67 5.91
CA ALA A 292 10.94 -6.53 5.73
C ALA A 292 11.65 -6.58 4.38
N SER A 293 11.84 -5.43 3.73
CA SER A 293 12.58 -5.29 2.49
C SER A 293 13.14 -3.88 2.33
N THR A 294 14.13 -3.73 1.45
CA THR A 294 14.58 -2.42 0.95
C THR A 294 13.78 -1.96 -0.27
N ASP A 295 12.90 -2.82 -0.80
CA ASP A 295 12.02 -2.55 -1.93
C ASP A 295 10.56 -2.55 -1.47
N PRO A 296 9.84 -1.40 -1.54
CA PRO A 296 8.47 -1.30 -1.05
C PRO A 296 7.46 -2.04 -1.94
N VAL A 297 7.76 -2.21 -3.24
CA VAL A 297 6.89 -2.93 -4.19
C VAL A 297 6.96 -4.42 -3.91
N ALA A 298 8.18 -4.96 -3.79
CA ALA A 298 8.42 -6.35 -3.41
C ALA A 298 7.78 -6.71 -2.07
N LEU A 299 7.91 -5.82 -1.09
CA LEU A 299 7.34 -6.01 0.24
C LEU A 299 5.81 -6.06 0.21
N ASP A 300 5.17 -5.07 -0.41
CA ASP A 300 3.70 -5.01 -0.47
C ASP A 300 3.13 -6.13 -1.37
N GLN A 301 3.85 -6.54 -2.45
CA GLN A 301 3.48 -7.69 -3.27
C GLN A 301 3.53 -8.98 -2.46
N ALA A 302 4.60 -9.23 -1.72
CA ALA A 302 4.71 -10.41 -0.86
C ALA A 302 3.59 -10.49 0.18
N CYS A 303 3.22 -9.36 0.79
CA CYS A 303 2.10 -9.31 1.71
C CYS A 303 0.77 -9.64 1.02
N CYS A 304 0.51 -9.10 -0.18
CA CYS A 304 -0.68 -9.44 -0.95
C CYS A 304 -0.72 -10.94 -1.30
N ASP A 305 0.38 -11.52 -1.77
CA ASP A 305 0.47 -12.93 -2.13
C ASP A 305 0.18 -13.84 -0.92
N LEU A 306 0.68 -13.50 0.27
CA LEU A 306 0.38 -14.21 1.51
C LEU A 306 -1.10 -14.10 1.88
N VAL A 307 -1.74 -12.94 1.68
CA VAL A 307 -3.19 -12.78 1.87
C VAL A 307 -3.96 -13.66 0.88
N TYR A 308 -3.54 -13.71 -0.40
CA TYR A 308 -4.20 -14.55 -1.42
C TYR A 308 -4.10 -16.04 -1.10
N GLN A 309 -3.05 -16.48 -0.43
CA GLN A 309 -2.81 -17.90 -0.04
C GLN A 309 -3.48 -18.28 1.30
N ALA A 310 -3.81 -17.31 2.13
CA ALA A 310 -4.30 -17.56 3.49
C ALA A 310 -5.74 -18.06 3.51
N GLU A 311 -6.08 -18.91 4.48
CA GLU A 311 -7.46 -19.29 4.76
C GLU A 311 -8.21 -18.13 5.42
N GLY A 312 -9.52 -18.02 5.18
CA GLY A 312 -10.38 -16.98 5.76
C GLY A 312 -10.27 -15.61 5.08
N ASN A 313 -9.53 -15.47 4.01
CA ASN A 313 -9.15 -14.21 3.36
C ASN A 313 -10.27 -13.49 2.58
N LYS A 314 -11.49 -14.03 2.54
CA LYS A 314 -12.54 -13.61 1.59
C LYS A 314 -12.89 -12.12 1.64
N ALA A 315 -12.98 -11.55 2.84
CA ALA A 315 -13.37 -10.15 2.97
C ALA A 315 -12.24 -9.22 2.52
N LEU A 316 -11.00 -9.51 2.94
CA LEU A 316 -9.83 -8.72 2.55
C LEU A 316 -9.51 -8.87 1.07
N LEU A 317 -9.55 -10.10 0.53
CA LEU A 317 -9.38 -10.38 -0.89
C LEU A 317 -10.39 -9.59 -1.74
N LYS A 318 -11.68 -9.69 -1.40
CA LYS A 318 -12.74 -8.93 -2.08
C LYS A 318 -12.51 -7.42 -2.02
N ARG A 319 -11.93 -6.90 -0.92
CA ARG A 319 -11.60 -5.49 -0.77
C ARG A 319 -10.48 -5.10 -1.71
N ILE A 320 -9.40 -5.89 -1.79
CA ILE A 320 -8.26 -5.68 -2.69
C ILE A 320 -8.72 -5.68 -4.14
N GLU A 321 -9.46 -6.71 -4.56
CA GLU A 321 -9.97 -6.85 -5.93
C GLU A 321 -10.96 -5.73 -6.32
N ARG A 322 -11.92 -5.42 -5.44
CA ARG A 322 -12.93 -4.39 -5.71
C ARG A 322 -12.32 -3.01 -5.93
N GLN A 323 -11.24 -2.70 -5.26
CA GLN A 323 -10.58 -1.40 -5.33
C GLN A 323 -9.39 -1.40 -6.30
N ASP A 324 -9.22 -2.49 -7.05
CA ASP A 324 -8.08 -2.67 -7.94
C ASP A 324 -6.72 -2.40 -7.25
N GLY A 325 -6.60 -2.86 -5.99
CA GLY A 325 -5.48 -2.49 -5.13
C GLY A 325 -4.11 -2.88 -5.70
N LEU A 326 -4.02 -3.97 -6.49
CA LEU A 326 -2.78 -4.40 -7.11
C LEU A 326 -2.29 -3.46 -8.22
N HIS A 327 -3.16 -2.64 -8.81
CA HIS A 327 -2.77 -1.62 -9.79
C HIS A 327 -1.70 -0.65 -9.25
N THR A 328 -1.73 -0.34 -7.94
CA THR A 328 -0.66 0.45 -7.31
C THR A 328 0.71 -0.20 -7.47
N LEU A 329 0.81 -1.53 -7.30
CA LEU A 329 2.07 -2.27 -7.43
C LEU A 329 2.51 -2.40 -8.89
N GLU A 330 1.57 -2.65 -9.79
CA GLU A 330 1.80 -2.73 -11.23
C GLU A 330 2.37 -1.42 -11.77
N TYR A 331 1.74 -0.31 -11.42
CA TYR A 331 2.21 1.00 -11.82
C TYR A 331 3.55 1.39 -11.16
N ALA A 332 3.71 1.08 -9.87
CA ALA A 332 4.94 1.33 -9.14
C ALA A 332 6.14 0.59 -9.75
N GLU A 333 5.97 -0.67 -10.17
CA GLU A 333 6.98 -1.42 -10.94
C GLU A 333 7.23 -0.78 -12.31
N GLN A 334 6.17 -0.42 -13.04
CA GLN A 334 6.27 0.22 -14.36
C GLN A 334 7.10 1.52 -14.33
N ILE A 335 7.00 2.32 -13.26
CA ILE A 335 7.76 3.57 -13.10
C ILE A 335 9.13 3.37 -12.44
N GLY A 336 9.54 2.12 -12.19
CA GLY A 336 10.85 1.77 -11.61
C GLY A 336 11.01 2.10 -10.13
N LEU A 337 9.92 2.10 -9.36
CA LEU A 337 9.98 2.25 -7.90
C LEU A 337 10.57 1.01 -7.24
N GLY A 338 10.26 -0.17 -7.75
CA GLY A 338 10.71 -1.47 -7.24
C GLY A 338 10.24 -2.60 -8.15
N SER A 339 10.25 -3.84 -7.65
CA SER A 339 9.88 -5.03 -8.41
C SER A 339 8.78 -5.84 -7.72
N ARG A 340 7.83 -6.34 -8.48
CA ARG A 340 6.82 -7.30 -8.02
C ARG A 340 7.35 -8.74 -7.92
N THR A 341 8.48 -9.01 -8.61
CA THR A 341 9.22 -10.26 -8.43
C THR A 341 10.14 -10.13 -7.22
N TYR A 342 10.12 -11.11 -6.32
CA TYR A 342 10.90 -11.08 -5.08
C TYR A 342 11.34 -12.48 -4.65
N THR A 343 12.33 -12.55 -3.76
CA THR A 343 12.72 -13.78 -3.08
C THR A 343 12.27 -13.70 -1.61
N LEU A 344 11.36 -14.60 -1.19
CA LEU A 344 10.93 -14.67 0.20
C LEU A 344 11.92 -15.51 1.02
N ILE A 345 12.46 -14.92 2.09
CA ILE A 345 13.47 -15.54 2.95
C ILE A 345 12.92 -15.62 4.38
N ASN A 346 12.72 -16.83 4.88
CA ASN A 346 12.31 -17.04 6.27
C ASN A 346 13.53 -16.85 7.20
N VAL A 347 13.47 -15.89 8.12
CA VAL A 347 14.59 -15.57 9.03
C VAL A 347 14.69 -16.49 10.24
N ASN A 348 13.82 -17.50 10.36
CA ASN A 348 13.85 -18.49 11.43
C ASN A 348 14.45 -19.84 10.99
N ASP A 349 14.78 -19.99 9.71
CA ASP A 349 15.36 -21.21 9.13
C ASP A 349 16.89 -21.26 9.28
#